data_f34779f15178f166e9412161d3bdc198
#
_entry.id   f34779f15178f166e9412161d3bdc198
#
_cell.length_a   1.000
_cell.length_b   1.000
_cell.length_c   1.000
_cell.angle_alpha   90.00
_cell.angle_beta   90.00
_cell.angle_gamma   90.00
#
_symmetry.space_group_name_H-M   'P 1'
#
loop_
_entity.id
_entity.type
_entity.pdbx_description
1 polymer ?
#
loop_
_entity_poly.entity_id
_entity_poly.type
_entity_poly.pdbx_seq_one_letter_code
_entity_poly.pdbx_strand_id
1 'polypeptide(L)' 'MYKHYYINNDQTHNPGLHHEVHTEEHAKQLGIISKQYVGYCADEIEAVNRAKSIYTDADGCAICCPKAHRG' A
#
# COMPACT_ATOMS: atom_id res chain seq x y z
N MET A 1 12.31 2.27 -10.11
CA MET A 1 13.10 1.30 -9.33
C MET A 1 12.17 0.30 -8.66
N TYR A 2 12.44 -0.99 -8.81
CA TYR A 2 11.60 -2.02 -8.21
C TYR A 2 11.73 -2.03 -6.71
N LYS A 3 10.59 -2.19 -6.03
CA LYS A 3 10.52 -2.31 -4.57
C LYS A 3 9.50 -3.37 -4.19
N HIS A 4 9.63 -3.86 -2.96
CA HIS A 4 8.63 -4.73 -2.37
C HIS A 4 7.55 -3.88 -1.73
N TYR A 5 6.29 -4.27 -1.94
CA TYR A 5 5.14 -3.55 -1.41
C TYR A 5 4.26 -4.49 -0.59
N TYR A 6 3.63 -3.92 0.42
CA TYR A 6 2.68 -4.62 1.29
C TYR A 6 1.39 -3.82 1.39
N ILE A 7 0.29 -4.51 1.61
CA ILE A 7 -0.99 -3.87 1.90
C ILE A 7 -1.41 -4.18 3.33
N ASN A 8 -1.84 -3.14 4.05
CA ASN A 8 -2.30 -3.26 5.42
C ASN A 8 -3.63 -4.04 5.43
N ASN A 9 -3.73 -5.07 6.29
CA ASN A 9 -4.98 -5.81 6.44
C ASN A 9 -6.05 -5.01 7.19
N ASP A 10 -5.64 -3.96 7.92
CA ASP A 10 -6.55 -3.06 8.61
C ASP A 10 -6.77 -1.82 7.79
N GLN A 11 -8.02 -1.34 7.75
CA GLN A 11 -8.33 -0.08 7.08
C GLN A 11 -7.85 1.10 7.93
N THR A 12 -7.30 2.10 7.26
CA THR A 12 -6.87 3.35 7.90
C THR A 12 -7.46 4.54 7.15
N HIS A 13 -7.58 5.68 7.84
CA HIS A 13 -8.04 6.92 7.22
C HIS A 13 -6.95 7.55 6.36
N ASN A 14 -7.32 7.90 5.09
CA ASN A 14 -6.31 8.39 4.16
C ASN A 14 -6.90 9.10 2.93
N PRO A 15 -7.65 10.19 3.01
CA PRO A 15 -8.84 10.34 3.83
C PRO A 15 -9.88 9.25 3.50
N GLY A 16 -10.82 9.03 4.36
CA GLY A 16 -11.72 7.89 4.25
C GLY A 16 -11.03 6.61 4.70
N LEU A 17 -11.76 5.50 4.73
CA LEU A 17 -11.21 4.21 5.16
C LEU A 17 -10.76 3.41 3.95
N HIS A 18 -9.48 3.12 3.89
CA HIS A 18 -8.86 2.35 2.81
C HIS A 18 -7.85 1.36 3.37
N HIS A 19 -7.60 0.28 2.60
CA HIS A 19 -6.48 -0.60 2.86
C HIS A 19 -5.25 0.01 2.16
N GLU A 20 -4.30 0.52 2.95
CA GLU A 20 -3.15 1.25 2.41
C GLU A 20 -2.04 0.33 1.93
N VAL A 21 -1.50 0.66 0.75
CA VAL A 21 -0.31 0.03 0.21
C VAL A 21 0.91 0.84 0.63
N HIS A 22 1.90 0.17 1.18
CA HIS A 22 3.15 0.77 1.64
C HIS A 22 4.34 0.07 0.98
N THR A 23 5.44 0.81 0.84
CA THR A 23 6.72 0.18 0.59
C THR A 23 7.10 -0.67 1.81
N GLU A 24 7.92 -1.68 1.60
CA GLU A 24 8.40 -2.54 2.70
C GLU A 24 9.05 -1.71 3.81
N GLU A 25 9.89 -0.74 3.44
CA GLU A 25 10.57 0.12 4.41
C GLU A 25 9.59 0.89 5.28
N HIS A 26 8.60 1.53 4.64
CA HIS A 26 7.63 2.35 5.38
C HIS A 26 6.71 1.49 6.25
N ALA A 27 6.33 0.31 5.76
CA ALA A 27 5.55 -0.63 6.56
C ALA A 27 6.30 -1.02 7.84
N LYS A 28 7.61 -1.21 7.74
CA LYS A 28 8.45 -1.50 8.91
C LYS A 28 8.53 -0.30 9.85
N GLN A 29 8.70 0.90 9.31
CA GLN A 29 8.75 2.13 10.11
C GLN A 29 7.47 2.36 10.89
N LEU A 30 6.32 2.05 10.27
CA LEU A 30 5.01 2.18 10.91
C LEU A 30 4.71 1.03 11.87
N GLY A 31 5.51 -0.02 11.87
CA GLY A 31 5.29 -1.18 12.72
C GLY A 31 4.06 -1.98 12.35
N ILE A 32 3.66 -1.98 11.09
CA ILE A 32 2.48 -2.72 10.64
C ILE A 32 2.79 -4.21 10.66
N ILE A 33 2.06 -4.94 11.48
CA ILE A 33 2.25 -6.40 11.64
C ILE A 33 1.28 -7.16 10.73
N SER A 34 0.00 -6.80 10.76
CA SER A 34 -1.03 -7.47 9.95
C SER A 34 -1.04 -6.87 8.55
N LYS A 35 -0.35 -7.55 7.63
CA LYS A 35 -0.22 -7.08 6.26
C LYS A 35 -0.05 -8.25 5.32
N GLN A 36 -0.31 -8.03 4.04
CA GLN A 36 -0.10 -9.01 2.99
C GLN A 36 0.90 -8.50 1.97
N TYR A 37 1.72 -9.40 1.45
CA TYR A 37 2.69 -9.07 0.42
C TYR A 37 1.95 -8.82 -0.90
N VAL A 38 2.21 -7.67 -1.52
CA VAL A 38 1.63 -7.31 -2.82
C VAL A 38 2.50 -7.80 -3.96
N GLY A 39 3.81 -7.55 -3.86
CA GLY A 39 4.74 -7.98 -4.89
C GLY A 39 5.95 -7.08 -5.01
N TYR A 40 6.85 -7.49 -5.89
CA TYR A 40 8.03 -6.72 -6.27
C TYR A 40 7.68 -5.96 -7.54
N CYS A 41 7.36 -4.69 -7.39
CA CYS A 41 6.75 -3.88 -8.44
C CYS A 41 7.66 -2.76 -8.89
N ALA A 42 7.52 -2.36 -10.16
CA ALA A 42 8.33 -1.30 -10.76
C ALA A 42 8.05 0.06 -10.11
N ASP A 43 6.81 0.29 -9.71
CA ASP A 43 6.40 1.53 -9.05
C ASP A 43 5.15 1.29 -8.19
N GLU A 44 4.76 2.36 -7.49
CA GLU A 44 3.61 2.31 -6.59
C GLU A 44 2.27 2.15 -7.31
N ILE A 45 2.17 2.64 -8.55
CA ILE A 45 0.95 2.51 -9.34
C ILE A 45 0.68 1.04 -9.66
N GLU A 46 1.72 0.33 -10.10
CA GLU A 46 1.62 -1.12 -10.33
C GLU A 46 1.25 -1.85 -9.04
N ALA A 47 1.87 -1.45 -7.93
CA ALA A 47 1.61 -2.08 -6.64
C ALA A 47 0.15 -1.93 -6.21
N VAL A 48 -0.42 -0.73 -6.33
CA VAL A 48 -1.82 -0.50 -5.97
C VAL A 48 -2.76 -1.26 -6.89
N ASN A 49 -2.46 -1.30 -8.19
CA ASN A 49 -3.27 -2.06 -9.13
C ASN A 49 -3.30 -3.56 -8.79
N ARG A 50 -2.16 -4.12 -8.40
CA ARG A 50 -2.09 -5.52 -7.94
C ARG A 50 -2.85 -5.70 -6.63
N ALA A 51 -2.70 -4.76 -5.71
CA ALA A 51 -3.33 -4.85 -4.39
C ALA A 51 -4.85 -4.83 -4.47
N LYS A 52 -5.43 -4.27 -5.53
CA LYS A 52 -6.89 -4.24 -5.73
C LYS A 52 -7.48 -5.63 -5.93
N SER A 53 -6.68 -6.63 -6.26
CA SER A 53 -7.13 -8.01 -6.30
C SER A 53 -7.20 -8.63 -4.90
N ILE A 54 -6.56 -8.01 -3.91
CA ILE A 54 -6.62 -8.43 -2.50
C ILE A 54 -7.75 -7.69 -1.79
N TYR A 55 -7.73 -6.36 -1.88
CA TYR A 55 -8.79 -5.49 -1.34
C TYR A 55 -9.17 -4.47 -2.39
N THR A 56 -10.45 -4.41 -2.74
CA THR A 56 -10.93 -3.52 -3.80
C THR A 56 -10.75 -2.04 -3.46
N ASP A 57 -10.67 -1.70 -2.18
CA ASP A 57 -10.44 -0.35 -1.69
C ASP A 57 -8.95 -0.04 -1.48
N ALA A 58 -8.06 -0.79 -2.08
CA ALA A 58 -6.63 -0.54 -1.99
C ALA A 58 -6.29 0.87 -2.49
N ASP A 59 -5.46 1.58 -1.72
CA ASP A 59 -5.01 2.92 -2.06
C ASP A 59 -3.56 3.08 -1.62
N GLY A 60 -2.84 3.99 -2.28
CA GLY A 60 -1.45 4.25 -1.93
C GLY A 60 -1.33 5.10 -0.68
N CYS A 61 -0.36 4.78 0.17
CA CYS A 61 -0.01 5.63 1.30
C CYS A 61 0.38 7.02 0.82
N ALA A 62 -0.16 8.07 1.43
CA ALA A 62 0.13 9.45 1.03
C ALA A 62 1.61 9.81 1.19
N ILE A 63 2.33 9.14 2.06
CA ILE A 63 3.73 9.44 2.35
C ILE A 63 4.67 8.65 1.45
N CYS A 64 4.54 7.32 1.40
CA CYS A 64 5.49 6.49 0.65
C CYS A 64 5.02 6.13 -0.76
N CYS A 65 3.73 6.29 -1.05
CA CYS A 65 3.17 5.99 -2.36
C CYS A 65 2.29 7.14 -2.87
N PRO A 66 2.81 8.37 -2.89
CA PRO A 66 1.98 9.56 -3.19
C PRO A 66 1.39 9.56 -4.59
N LYS A 67 2.07 8.98 -5.58
CA LYS A 67 1.57 8.94 -6.95
C LYS A 67 0.35 8.05 -7.11
N ALA A 68 0.16 7.10 -6.20
CA ALA A 68 -0.96 6.16 -6.22
C ALA A 68 -2.01 6.50 -5.15
N HIS A 69 -1.78 7.55 -4.37
CA HIS A 69 -2.70 7.99 -3.33
C HIS A 69 -3.87 8.76 -3.96
N ARG A 70 -5.08 8.32 -3.66
CA ARG A 70 -6.28 8.98 -4.18
C ARG A 70 -7.18 9.53 -3.09
N GLY A 71 -6.96 9.11 -1.87
CA GLY A 71 -7.76 9.53 -0.74
C GLY A 71 -8.92 8.60 -0.51
#